data_5c82559ddcd074dee9b7d210058e9428
#
_entry.id   5c82559ddcd074dee9b7d210058e9428
#
_cell.length_a   1.000
_cell.length_b   1.000
_cell.length_c   1.000
_cell.angle_alpha   90.00
_cell.angle_beta   90.00
_cell.angle_gamma   90.00
#
_symmetry.space_group_name_H-M   'P 1'
#
loop_
_entity.id
_entity.type
_entity.pdbx_description
1 polymer ?
#
loop_
_entity_poly.entity_id
_entity_poly.type
_entity_poly.pdbx_seq_one_letter_code
_entity_poly.pdbx_strand_id
1 'polypeptide(L)'
;YTDREDNIKVEDGFLNITAKREDFSGKLYTSARIHTQDKYEFKYGRIEMRAKLPNWEGMWPAFWMMGANYDTLGWPFCGELDILEHGDYVKSSTIDDPGLISSAVHYGPSDHKSQYATIPNTIYFDTGQENFVRAETTIENPFEDFHTYSLQWAPDKLEFYVDEELYFEFPLASQSSPFDKPFFMLINLAVGGHWTDGFVASGFTEATYKIDYVRVYQ
;
A
#
# COMPACT_ATOMS: atom_id res chain seq x y z
N TYR A 1 -8.28 -13.76 4.52
CA TYR A 1 -6.87 -14.12 4.42
C TYR A 1 -6.62 -15.46 5.10
N THR A 2 -5.66 -16.22 4.59
CA THR A 2 -5.24 -17.53 5.12
C THR A 2 -3.71 -17.62 5.12
N ASP A 3 -3.18 -18.58 5.88
CA ASP A 3 -1.76 -18.94 5.94
C ASP A 3 -1.44 -20.22 5.16
N ARG A 4 -2.38 -20.70 4.30
CA ARG A 4 -2.20 -21.90 3.49
C ARG A 4 -1.17 -21.65 2.38
N GLU A 5 -0.42 -22.69 2.02
CA GLU A 5 0.52 -22.65 0.89
C GLU A 5 -0.15 -22.31 -0.45
N ASP A 6 -1.46 -22.56 -0.57
CA ASP A 6 -2.27 -22.14 -1.71
C ASP A 6 -2.38 -20.63 -1.85
N ASN A 7 -2.25 -19.88 -0.75
CA ASN A 7 -2.39 -18.42 -0.74
C ASN A 7 -1.07 -17.70 -0.48
N ILE A 8 -0.10 -18.34 0.18
CA ILE A 8 1.20 -17.74 0.47
C ILE A 8 2.30 -18.78 0.51
N LYS A 9 3.33 -18.60 -0.30
CA LYS A 9 4.51 -19.47 -0.30
C LYS A 9 5.74 -18.75 -0.84
N VAL A 10 6.92 -19.21 -0.41
CA VAL A 10 8.19 -18.85 -1.04
C VAL A 10 8.57 -19.97 -2.00
N GLU A 11 8.70 -19.64 -3.28
CA GLU A 11 9.03 -20.59 -4.35
C GLU A 11 9.86 -19.88 -5.42
N ASP A 12 10.87 -20.55 -5.93
CA ASP A 12 11.78 -20.04 -6.97
C ASP A 12 12.44 -18.69 -6.63
N GLY A 13 12.68 -18.44 -5.33
CA GLY A 13 13.30 -17.21 -4.84
C GLY A 13 12.33 -16.04 -4.63
N PHE A 14 11.03 -16.23 -4.86
CA PHE A 14 10.00 -15.21 -4.72
C PHE A 14 9.01 -15.54 -3.60
N LEU A 15 8.56 -14.52 -2.88
CA LEU A 15 7.34 -14.63 -2.09
C LEU A 15 6.14 -14.45 -3.03
N ASN A 16 5.26 -15.44 -3.08
CA ASN A 16 4.04 -15.43 -3.89
C ASN A 16 2.83 -15.32 -2.96
N ILE A 17 2.04 -14.26 -3.13
CA ILE A 17 0.72 -14.12 -2.50
C ILE A 17 -0.31 -14.34 -3.61
N THR A 18 -1.10 -15.42 -3.49
CA THR A 18 -2.07 -15.83 -4.50
C THR A 18 -3.49 -15.67 -3.98
N ALA A 19 -4.24 -14.80 -4.63
CA ALA A 19 -5.68 -14.69 -4.46
C ALA A 19 -6.38 -15.76 -5.31
N LYS A 20 -7.40 -16.40 -4.75
CA LYS A 20 -8.17 -17.47 -5.42
C LYS A 20 -9.66 -17.24 -5.27
N ARG A 21 -10.41 -17.62 -6.31
CA ARG A 21 -11.86 -17.78 -6.23
C ARG A 21 -12.18 -19.21 -5.81
N GLU A 22 -12.55 -19.38 -4.57
CA GLU A 22 -12.91 -20.66 -3.99
C GLU A 22 -13.86 -20.46 -2.81
N ASP A 23 -14.75 -21.42 -2.55
CA ASP A 23 -15.55 -21.42 -1.32
C ASP A 23 -14.70 -21.97 -0.18
N PHE A 24 -14.27 -21.07 0.72
CA PHE A 24 -13.50 -21.45 1.90
C PHE A 24 -14.08 -20.77 3.13
N SER A 25 -14.57 -21.58 4.08
CA SER A 25 -15.17 -21.09 5.34
C SER A 25 -16.29 -20.06 5.12
N GLY A 26 -17.11 -20.26 4.06
CA GLY A 26 -18.22 -19.38 3.71
C GLY A 26 -17.81 -18.05 3.08
N LYS A 27 -16.58 -17.95 2.58
CA LYS A 27 -16.08 -16.83 1.79
C LYS A 27 -15.81 -17.28 0.36
N LEU A 28 -16.09 -16.40 -0.61
CA LEU A 28 -15.95 -16.69 -2.04
C LEU A 28 -14.52 -16.50 -2.56
N TYR A 29 -13.66 -15.90 -1.77
CA TYR A 29 -12.27 -15.64 -2.13
C TYR A 29 -11.36 -15.91 -0.95
N THR A 30 -10.15 -16.36 -1.26
CA THR A 30 -9.04 -16.47 -0.33
C THR A 30 -7.83 -15.71 -0.85
N SER A 31 -6.97 -15.24 0.04
CA SER A 31 -5.70 -14.59 -0.25
C SER A 31 -4.85 -14.57 1.02
N ALA A 32 -3.73 -13.83 1.02
CA ALA A 32 -2.91 -13.69 2.22
C ALA A 32 -2.54 -12.23 2.53
N ARG A 33 -2.24 -12.01 3.81
CA ARG A 33 -1.70 -10.78 4.39
C ARG A 33 -0.65 -11.14 5.42
N ILE A 34 0.52 -10.52 5.32
CA ILE A 34 1.60 -10.67 6.30
C ILE A 34 1.99 -9.32 6.88
N HIS A 35 2.56 -9.32 8.06
CA HIS A 35 3.04 -8.12 8.74
C HIS A 35 4.21 -8.40 9.67
N THR A 36 4.93 -7.33 10.03
CA THR A 36 6.07 -7.38 10.94
C THR A 36 5.77 -6.83 12.34
N GLN A 37 4.50 -6.57 12.68
CA GLN A 37 4.08 -6.10 14.00
C GLN A 37 4.64 -6.99 15.11
N ASP A 38 5.19 -6.40 16.18
CA ASP A 38 5.83 -7.08 17.31
C ASP A 38 7.06 -7.94 16.95
N LYS A 39 7.56 -7.84 15.72
CA LYS A 39 8.72 -8.61 15.23
C LYS A 39 9.82 -7.73 14.70
N TYR A 40 9.47 -6.76 13.85
CA TYR A 40 10.39 -5.79 13.29
C TYR A 40 9.67 -4.48 13.06
N GLU A 41 10.02 -3.49 13.84
CA GLU A 41 9.49 -2.14 13.81
C GLU A 41 10.67 -1.17 13.77
N PHE A 42 10.54 -0.11 13.00
CA PHE A 42 11.63 0.86 12.83
C PHE A 42 11.08 2.24 12.54
N LYS A 43 11.97 3.21 12.63
CA LYS A 43 11.68 4.62 12.35
C LYS A 43 12.79 5.19 11.48
N TYR A 44 12.37 5.88 10.41
CA TYR A 44 13.25 6.50 9.42
C TYR A 44 14.09 5.50 8.62
N GLY A 45 14.62 5.98 7.51
CA GLY A 45 15.40 5.17 6.59
C GLY A 45 14.73 5.03 5.23
N ARG A 46 15.30 4.20 4.36
CA ARG A 46 14.71 3.83 3.07
C ARG A 46 14.14 2.43 3.15
N ILE A 47 12.90 2.31 2.72
CA ILE A 47 12.17 1.04 2.61
C ILE A 47 11.87 0.82 1.14
N GLU A 48 12.21 -0.35 0.61
CA GLU A 48 11.91 -0.69 -0.77
C GLU A 48 11.42 -2.13 -0.91
N MET A 49 10.53 -2.33 -1.85
CA MET A 49 10.05 -3.64 -2.28
C MET A 49 10.16 -3.74 -3.79
N ARG A 50 10.70 -4.85 -4.30
CA ARG A 50 10.67 -5.18 -5.72
C ARG A 50 9.60 -6.24 -5.97
N ALA A 51 8.62 -5.90 -6.80
CA ALA A 51 7.46 -6.76 -7.01
C ALA A 51 6.88 -6.63 -8.42
N LYS A 52 6.14 -7.68 -8.82
CA LYS A 52 5.31 -7.72 -10.01
C LYS A 52 3.85 -7.88 -9.61
N LEU A 53 2.98 -7.03 -10.16
CA LEU A 53 1.58 -6.95 -9.75
C LEU A 53 0.71 -8.06 -10.38
N PRO A 54 -0.41 -8.42 -9.76
CA PRO A 54 -1.37 -9.38 -10.31
C PRO A 54 -2.20 -8.75 -11.43
N ASN A 55 -2.34 -9.44 -12.56
CA ASN A 55 -3.11 -8.96 -13.72
C ASN A 55 -4.57 -9.45 -13.66
N TRP A 56 -5.39 -8.87 -12.78
CA TRP A 56 -6.83 -9.07 -12.75
C TRP A 56 -7.56 -7.88 -12.16
N GLU A 57 -8.62 -7.44 -12.82
CA GLU A 57 -9.50 -6.39 -12.29
C GLU A 57 -10.17 -6.81 -10.98
N GLY A 58 -10.15 -5.91 -10.02
CA GLY A 58 -10.65 -6.16 -8.67
C GLY A 58 -9.62 -6.71 -7.71
N MET A 59 -8.35 -6.82 -8.14
CA MET A 59 -7.24 -7.08 -7.24
C MET A 59 -6.71 -5.78 -6.65
N TRP A 60 -6.35 -5.84 -5.38
CA TRP A 60 -5.79 -4.72 -4.64
C TRP A 60 -4.53 -5.17 -3.89
N PRO A 61 -3.41 -5.29 -4.61
CA PRO A 61 -2.10 -5.48 -3.98
C PRO A 61 -1.69 -4.22 -3.26
N ALA A 62 -1.12 -4.37 -2.06
CA ALA A 62 -0.60 -3.28 -1.26
C ALA A 62 0.71 -3.65 -0.57
N PHE A 63 1.60 -2.64 -0.46
CA PHE A 63 2.76 -2.61 0.42
C PHE A 63 2.71 -1.32 1.23
N TRP A 64 2.57 -1.43 2.52
CA TRP A 64 2.24 -0.31 3.39
C TRP A 64 2.79 -0.49 4.80
N MET A 65 2.69 0.55 5.59
CA MET A 65 3.16 0.57 6.97
C MET A 65 2.12 1.18 7.89
N MET A 66 2.07 0.69 9.12
CA MET A 66 1.21 1.21 10.17
C MET A 66 2.01 1.51 11.43
N GLY A 67 1.63 2.57 12.15
CA GLY A 67 2.28 2.96 13.40
C GLY A 67 2.24 1.83 14.43
N ALA A 68 3.40 1.53 15.05
CA ALA A 68 3.56 0.46 16.03
C ALA A 68 2.68 0.63 17.28
N ASN A 69 2.19 1.84 17.52
CA ASN A 69 1.25 2.15 18.60
C ASN A 69 -0.24 1.97 18.20
N TYR A 70 -0.51 1.23 17.11
CA TYR A 70 -1.86 0.97 16.61
C TYR A 70 -2.81 0.41 17.68
N ASP A 71 -2.35 -0.57 18.46
CA ASP A 71 -3.18 -1.20 19.50
C ASP A 71 -3.59 -0.23 20.62
N THR A 72 -2.87 0.88 20.78
CA THR A 72 -3.12 1.87 21.82
C THR A 72 -3.90 3.08 21.31
N LEU A 73 -3.51 3.61 20.16
CA LEU A 73 -4.11 4.83 19.60
C LEU A 73 -5.21 4.53 18.58
N GLY A 74 -5.15 3.37 17.91
CA GLY A 74 -6.05 3.04 16.81
C GLY A 74 -5.75 3.84 15.53
N TRP A 75 -6.35 3.40 14.45
CA TRP A 75 -6.34 4.10 13.17
C TRP A 75 -7.38 5.24 13.15
N PRO A 76 -7.12 6.38 12.52
CA PRO A 76 -5.90 6.78 11.79
C PRO A 76 -4.84 7.47 12.66
N PHE A 77 -5.01 7.52 13.97
CA PHE A 77 -4.16 8.29 14.89
C PHE A 77 -2.73 7.71 15.03
N CYS A 78 -2.58 6.41 14.82
CA CYS A 78 -1.26 5.76 14.80
C CYS A 78 -0.45 6.11 13.55
N GLY A 79 -1.12 6.58 12.48
CA GLY A 79 -0.55 6.83 11.15
C GLY A 79 -0.50 5.58 10.27
N GLU A 80 -0.60 5.82 8.95
CA GLU A 80 -0.46 4.80 7.89
C GLU A 80 0.31 5.43 6.72
N LEU A 81 1.20 4.64 6.13
CA LEU A 81 2.02 5.02 4.98
C LEU A 81 1.87 3.95 3.90
N ASP A 82 1.15 4.25 2.84
CA ASP A 82 0.96 3.34 1.72
C ASP A 82 2.04 3.60 0.68
N ILE A 83 2.99 2.66 0.56
CA ILE A 83 4.13 2.79 -0.37
C ILE A 83 3.71 2.35 -1.78
N LEU A 84 2.85 1.34 -1.84
CA LEU A 84 2.24 0.84 -3.07
C LEU A 84 0.81 0.46 -2.80
N GLU A 85 -0.07 1.01 -3.60
CA GLU A 85 -1.41 0.49 -3.81
C GLU A 85 -1.74 0.51 -5.30
N HIS A 86 -2.45 -0.53 -5.75
CA HIS A 86 -2.94 -0.63 -7.13
C HIS A 86 -4.35 -1.22 -7.12
N GLY A 87 -5.26 -0.70 -7.94
CA GLY A 87 -6.63 -1.24 -7.98
C GLY A 87 -7.71 -0.28 -8.46
N ASP A 88 -7.44 1.01 -8.48
CA ASP A 88 -8.44 2.05 -8.79
C ASP A 88 -8.84 2.12 -10.28
N TYR A 89 -8.04 1.54 -11.17
CA TYR A 89 -8.28 1.58 -12.62
C TYR A 89 -9.60 0.90 -13.04
N VAL A 90 -10.11 0.01 -12.22
CA VAL A 90 -11.34 -0.75 -12.51
C VAL A 90 -12.59 0.10 -12.46
N LYS A 91 -12.56 1.20 -11.74
CA LYS A 91 -13.75 1.92 -11.31
C LYS A 91 -13.95 3.26 -11.97
N SER A 92 -12.88 3.86 -12.36
CA SER A 92 -12.94 5.19 -12.96
C SER A 92 -13.27 5.07 -14.43
N SER A 93 -14.50 5.44 -14.78
CA SER A 93 -14.85 5.72 -16.17
C SER A 93 -13.97 6.84 -16.80
N THR A 94 -13.04 7.38 -16.05
CA THR A 94 -12.13 8.46 -16.44
C THR A 94 -10.67 8.06 -16.44
N ILE A 95 -10.26 6.97 -15.75
CA ILE A 95 -8.88 6.48 -15.71
C ILE A 95 -8.89 4.97 -15.98
N ASP A 96 -8.90 4.59 -17.23
CA ASP A 96 -8.67 3.22 -17.70
C ASP A 96 -7.16 3.03 -17.92
N ASP A 97 -6.39 3.09 -16.83
CA ASP A 97 -4.95 2.97 -16.84
C ASP A 97 -4.50 1.81 -15.95
N PRO A 98 -4.18 0.65 -16.55
CA PRO A 98 -3.74 -0.52 -15.81
C PRO A 98 -2.38 -0.31 -15.12
N GLY A 99 -1.63 0.71 -15.49
CA GLY A 99 -0.36 1.08 -14.87
C GLY A 99 -0.47 2.03 -13.68
N LEU A 100 -1.69 2.44 -13.30
CA LEU A 100 -1.89 3.40 -12.24
C LEU A 100 -1.45 2.85 -10.88
N ILE A 101 -0.50 3.54 -10.26
CA ILE A 101 0.04 3.27 -8.92
C ILE A 101 -0.27 4.45 -8.03
N SER A 102 -0.61 4.20 -6.77
CA SER A 102 -0.76 5.25 -5.79
C SER A 102 0.04 5.00 -4.51
N SER A 103 0.40 6.10 -3.86
CA SER A 103 0.86 6.15 -2.48
C SER A 103 -0.02 7.09 -1.67
N ALA A 104 -0.16 6.80 -0.39
CA ALA A 104 -0.95 7.63 0.51
C ALA A 104 -0.30 7.79 1.89
N VAL A 105 -0.67 8.87 2.55
CA VAL A 105 -0.28 9.18 3.94
C VAL A 105 -1.56 9.46 4.71
N HIS A 106 -1.90 8.61 5.70
CA HIS A 106 -3.08 8.74 6.54
C HIS A 106 -2.69 9.13 7.97
N TYR A 107 -3.44 10.04 8.55
CA TYR A 107 -3.21 10.51 9.91
C TYR A 107 -4.50 11.07 10.53
N GLY A 108 -4.51 11.19 11.85
CA GLY A 108 -5.64 11.76 12.58
C GLY A 108 -5.84 13.26 12.27
N PRO A 109 -6.93 13.85 12.75
CA PRO A 109 -7.22 15.28 12.61
C PRO A 109 -6.01 16.11 13.08
N SER A 110 -5.60 17.08 12.26
CA SER A 110 -4.54 18.01 12.61
C SER A 110 -4.97 19.46 12.36
N ASP A 111 -4.42 20.37 13.15
CA ASP A 111 -4.64 21.81 12.96
C ASP A 111 -3.89 22.37 11.73
N HIS A 112 -3.08 21.53 11.06
CA HIS A 112 -2.23 21.91 9.93
C HIS A 112 -2.84 21.59 8.54
N LYS A 113 -4.16 21.45 8.45
CA LYS A 113 -4.92 21.09 7.24
C LYS A 113 -4.51 21.88 5.99
N SER A 114 -4.31 23.17 6.12
CA SER A 114 -3.99 24.06 5.00
C SER A 114 -2.59 23.82 4.40
N GLN A 115 -1.65 23.29 5.18
CA GLN A 115 -0.29 23.04 4.73
C GLN A 115 -0.23 21.89 3.72
N TYR A 116 -1.00 20.83 3.97
CA TYR A 116 -1.00 19.63 3.13
C TYR A 116 -1.87 19.77 1.88
N ALA A 117 -2.91 20.59 1.94
CA ALA A 117 -3.78 20.86 0.79
C ALA A 117 -3.06 21.60 -0.37
N THR A 118 -1.84 22.04 -0.19
CA THR A 118 -1.03 22.75 -1.20
C THR A 118 0.08 21.91 -1.82
N ILE A 119 0.19 20.61 -1.48
CA ILE A 119 1.19 19.72 -2.08
C ILE A 119 0.83 19.50 -3.57
N PRO A 120 1.75 19.81 -4.51
CA PRO A 120 1.47 19.65 -5.93
C PRO A 120 1.11 18.22 -6.34
N ASN A 121 0.20 18.09 -7.31
CA ASN A 121 -0.22 16.82 -7.92
C ASN A 121 -0.76 15.78 -6.92
N THR A 122 -1.33 16.22 -5.79
CA THR A 122 -1.90 15.36 -4.78
C THR A 122 -3.39 15.61 -4.60
N ILE A 123 -4.08 14.59 -4.08
CA ILE A 123 -5.48 14.67 -3.65
C ILE A 123 -5.48 14.68 -2.12
N TYR A 124 -6.04 15.75 -1.55
CA TYR A 124 -6.18 15.91 -0.11
C TYR A 124 -7.60 15.64 0.34
N PHE A 125 -7.75 14.85 1.37
CA PHE A 125 -9.01 14.52 1.98
C PHE A 125 -9.03 14.89 3.48
N ASP A 126 -10.14 15.43 3.93
CA ASP A 126 -10.43 15.71 5.34
C ASP A 126 -11.87 15.28 5.65
N THR A 127 -12.00 14.20 6.40
CA THR A 127 -13.30 13.68 6.82
C THR A 127 -13.73 14.22 8.19
N GLY A 128 -12.90 15.04 8.83
CA GLY A 128 -13.09 15.52 10.21
C GLY A 128 -12.58 14.55 11.28
N GLN A 129 -12.36 13.28 10.93
CA GLN A 129 -11.79 12.25 11.81
C GLN A 129 -10.44 11.72 11.28
N GLU A 130 -10.26 11.80 9.98
CA GLU A 130 -9.09 11.37 9.25
C GLU A 130 -8.66 12.45 8.28
N ASN A 131 -7.37 12.62 8.13
CA ASN A 131 -6.77 13.32 7.01
C ASN A 131 -5.91 12.35 6.23
N PHE A 132 -5.99 12.39 4.90
CA PHE A 132 -5.04 11.70 4.07
C PHE A 132 -4.70 12.49 2.81
N VAL A 133 -3.50 12.27 2.33
CA VAL A 133 -3.00 12.83 1.08
C VAL A 133 -2.56 11.66 0.21
N ARG A 134 -3.03 11.63 -1.03
CA ARG A 134 -2.71 10.61 -2.01
C ARG A 134 -2.08 11.24 -3.24
N ALA A 135 -1.09 10.59 -3.81
CA ALA A 135 -0.53 10.89 -5.12
C ALA A 135 -0.55 9.64 -6.00
N GLU A 136 -0.60 9.85 -7.29
CA GLU A 136 -0.68 8.81 -8.31
C GLU A 136 0.40 9.00 -9.36
N THR A 137 0.86 7.89 -9.93
CA THR A 137 1.74 7.83 -11.09
C THR A 137 1.39 6.63 -11.94
N THR A 138 1.87 6.60 -13.18
CA THR A 138 1.68 5.49 -14.09
C THR A 138 3.02 4.84 -14.42
N ILE A 139 3.03 3.51 -14.45
CA ILE A 139 4.18 2.70 -14.88
C ILE A 139 3.82 1.85 -16.08
N GLU A 140 4.82 1.51 -16.89
CA GLU A 140 4.65 0.59 -18.02
C GLU A 140 4.75 -0.87 -17.53
N ASN A 141 3.99 -1.77 -18.14
CA ASN A 141 4.06 -3.24 -17.91
C ASN A 141 3.98 -3.71 -16.44
N PRO A 142 3.06 -3.22 -15.60
CA PRO A 142 3.00 -3.54 -14.17
C PRO A 142 2.81 -5.03 -13.90
N PHE A 143 2.30 -5.77 -14.87
CA PHE A 143 1.94 -7.19 -14.75
C PHE A 143 2.99 -8.13 -15.35
N GLU A 144 3.84 -7.62 -16.24
CA GLU A 144 4.88 -8.39 -16.94
C GLU A 144 6.24 -8.21 -16.28
N ASP A 145 6.55 -6.99 -15.84
CA ASP A 145 7.85 -6.61 -15.31
C ASP A 145 7.85 -6.46 -13.76
N PHE A 146 9.03 -6.54 -13.18
CA PHE A 146 9.23 -6.22 -11.77
C PHE A 146 9.64 -4.77 -11.63
N HIS A 147 8.90 -4.04 -10.80
CA HIS A 147 9.17 -2.65 -10.44
C HIS A 147 9.60 -2.54 -8.98
N THR A 148 10.34 -1.47 -8.65
CA THR A 148 10.76 -1.17 -7.29
C THR A 148 9.91 -0.03 -6.74
N TYR A 149 9.21 -0.28 -5.66
CA TYR A 149 8.38 0.69 -4.93
C TYR A 149 9.08 1.04 -3.64
N SER A 150 9.33 2.32 -3.38
CA SER A 150 10.10 2.70 -2.20
C SER A 150 9.64 4.00 -1.54
N LEU A 151 9.94 4.08 -0.24
CA LEU A 151 9.77 5.24 0.60
C LEU A 151 11.11 5.63 1.22
N GLN A 152 11.53 6.87 1.00
CA GLN A 152 12.57 7.52 1.81
C GLN A 152 11.88 8.29 2.93
N TRP A 153 12.08 7.85 4.16
CA TRP A 153 11.47 8.43 5.33
C TRP A 153 12.51 9.15 6.18
N ALA A 154 12.47 10.48 6.16
CA ALA A 154 13.32 11.37 6.92
C ALA A 154 12.53 12.10 8.04
N PRO A 155 13.19 12.75 9.01
CA PRO A 155 12.50 13.48 10.06
C PRO A 155 11.64 14.66 9.57
N ASP A 156 11.92 15.19 8.40
CA ASP A 156 11.32 16.38 7.82
C ASP A 156 10.44 16.12 6.60
N LYS A 157 10.51 14.91 6.02
CA LYS A 157 9.71 14.55 4.84
C LYS A 157 9.60 13.05 4.60
N LEU A 158 8.61 12.68 3.79
CA LEU A 158 8.41 11.39 3.16
C LEU A 158 8.52 11.56 1.65
N GLU A 159 9.29 10.73 0.97
CA GLU A 159 9.46 10.74 -0.47
C GLU A 159 9.16 9.35 -1.02
N PHE A 160 8.20 9.26 -1.95
CA PHE A 160 7.74 8.01 -2.54
C PHE A 160 8.22 7.89 -3.98
N TYR A 161 8.75 6.72 -4.33
CA TYR A 161 9.39 6.47 -5.61
C TYR A 161 8.85 5.19 -6.25
N VAL A 162 8.82 5.17 -7.57
CA VAL A 162 8.72 3.97 -8.39
C VAL A 162 9.90 3.97 -9.35
N ASP A 163 10.65 2.86 -9.40
CA ASP A 163 11.86 2.68 -10.25
C ASP A 163 12.85 3.85 -10.12
N GLU A 164 13.09 4.33 -8.87
CA GLU A 164 13.94 5.47 -8.51
C GLU A 164 13.41 6.85 -8.96
N GLU A 165 12.25 6.92 -9.60
CA GLU A 165 11.61 8.19 -9.97
C GLU A 165 10.72 8.69 -8.83
N LEU A 166 11.05 9.87 -8.28
CA LEU A 166 10.25 10.55 -7.26
C LEU A 166 8.94 11.06 -7.87
N TYR A 167 7.80 10.65 -7.32
CA TYR A 167 6.51 11.15 -7.77
C TYR A 167 5.65 11.78 -6.68
N PHE A 168 5.97 11.51 -5.40
CA PHE A 168 5.23 12.08 -4.28
C PHE A 168 6.19 12.49 -3.15
N GLU A 169 6.14 13.73 -2.72
CA GLU A 169 6.83 14.24 -1.54
C GLU A 169 5.81 14.79 -0.55
N PHE A 170 5.84 14.31 0.69
CA PHE A 170 5.00 14.78 1.78
C PHE A 170 5.87 15.41 2.86
N PRO A 171 5.79 16.74 3.08
CA PRO A 171 6.57 17.41 4.11
C PRO A 171 6.03 17.08 5.50
N LEU A 172 6.95 16.76 6.41
CA LEU A 172 6.67 16.58 7.83
C LEU A 172 6.98 17.88 8.57
N ALA A 173 5.97 18.49 9.20
CA ALA A 173 6.22 19.58 10.12
C ALA A 173 6.99 19.04 11.34
N SER A 174 7.99 19.76 11.83
CA SER A 174 8.76 19.39 13.02
C SER A 174 7.82 19.11 14.19
N GLN A 175 7.76 17.88 14.67
CA GLN A 175 6.87 17.33 15.70
C GLN A 175 5.52 16.77 15.18
N SER A 176 5.38 16.45 13.92
CA SER A 176 4.15 15.82 13.45
C SER A 176 4.09 14.34 13.82
N SER A 177 3.58 14.04 15.03
CA SER A 177 2.97 12.74 15.30
C SER A 177 1.94 12.46 14.17
N PRO A 178 1.85 11.22 13.64
CA PRO A 178 2.45 9.98 14.16
C PRO A 178 3.82 9.60 13.55
N PHE A 179 4.29 10.31 12.53
CA PHE A 179 5.44 9.92 11.70
C PHE A 179 6.81 10.11 12.37
N ASP A 180 6.84 10.43 13.65
CA ASP A 180 8.01 10.43 14.52
C ASP A 180 8.08 9.17 15.44
N LYS A 181 7.22 8.18 15.20
CA LYS A 181 7.14 6.91 15.93
C LYS A 181 7.58 5.74 15.05
N PRO A 182 7.91 4.58 15.64
CA PRO A 182 8.15 3.36 14.85
C PRO A 182 6.90 2.89 14.10
N PHE A 183 7.12 2.27 12.95
CA PHE A 183 6.09 1.62 12.14
C PHE A 183 6.48 0.18 11.84
N PHE A 184 5.49 -0.67 11.62
CA PHE A 184 5.65 -2.02 11.08
C PHE A 184 5.15 -2.09 9.64
N MET A 185 5.66 -3.05 8.88
CA MET A 185 5.31 -3.27 7.47
C MET A 185 4.18 -4.27 7.32
N LEU A 186 3.39 -4.08 6.26
CA LEU A 186 2.34 -5.00 5.83
C LEU A 186 2.43 -5.20 4.31
N ILE A 187 2.14 -6.44 3.88
CA ILE A 187 1.99 -6.80 2.46
C ILE A 187 0.74 -7.65 2.34
N ASN A 188 -0.12 -7.32 1.40
CA ASN A 188 -1.31 -8.13 1.11
C ASN A 188 -1.75 -8.04 -0.35
N LEU A 189 -2.56 -9.01 -0.73
CA LEU A 189 -3.38 -8.95 -1.93
C LEU A 189 -4.85 -9.02 -1.51
N ALA A 190 -5.55 -7.89 -1.50
CA ALA A 190 -6.99 -7.87 -1.28
C ALA A 190 -7.73 -8.26 -2.57
N VAL A 191 -8.94 -8.81 -2.43
CA VAL A 191 -9.83 -9.18 -3.52
C VAL A 191 -11.11 -8.39 -3.36
N GLY A 192 -11.41 -7.51 -4.30
CA GLY A 192 -12.48 -6.55 -4.13
C GLY A 192 -12.14 -5.56 -3.00
N GLY A 193 -13.17 -5.02 -2.38
CA GLY A 193 -13.04 -4.10 -1.26
C GLY A 193 -13.52 -2.69 -1.60
N HIS A 194 -13.30 -1.77 -0.66
CA HIS A 194 -13.86 -0.42 -0.79
C HIS A 194 -13.28 0.32 -2.01
N TRP A 195 -12.00 0.18 -2.27
CA TRP A 195 -11.34 0.88 -3.36
C TRP A 195 -11.72 0.36 -4.76
N THR A 196 -12.08 -0.91 -4.86
CA THR A 196 -12.59 -1.50 -6.11
C THR A 196 -14.12 -1.51 -6.21
N ASP A 197 -14.87 -0.81 -5.31
CA ASP A 197 -16.33 -0.88 -5.13
C ASP A 197 -16.87 -2.31 -4.95
N GLY A 198 -16.05 -3.20 -4.42
CA GLY A 198 -16.39 -4.62 -4.32
C GLY A 198 -16.36 -5.35 -5.66
N PHE A 199 -15.92 -4.69 -6.73
CA PHE A 199 -15.82 -5.31 -8.05
C PHE A 199 -14.72 -6.38 -8.08
N VAL A 200 -15.02 -7.50 -8.70
CA VAL A 200 -14.06 -8.52 -9.11
C VAL A 200 -14.53 -9.07 -10.46
N ALA A 201 -13.65 -9.12 -11.44
CA ALA A 201 -13.98 -9.60 -12.77
C ALA A 201 -14.67 -10.98 -12.73
N SER A 202 -15.73 -11.14 -13.49
CA SER A 202 -16.57 -12.36 -13.45
C SER A 202 -15.84 -13.65 -13.80
N GLY A 203 -14.79 -13.53 -14.62
CA GLY A 203 -13.93 -14.66 -15.03
C GLY A 203 -12.75 -14.93 -14.09
N PHE A 204 -12.61 -14.18 -12.98
CA PHE A 204 -11.51 -14.35 -12.06
C PHE A 204 -11.46 -15.78 -11.48
N THR A 205 -10.30 -16.38 -11.52
CA THR A 205 -10.00 -17.69 -10.92
C THR A 205 -8.90 -17.59 -9.89
N GLU A 206 -7.75 -17.06 -10.28
CA GLU A 206 -6.61 -16.81 -9.41
C GLU A 206 -5.72 -15.70 -9.98
N ALA A 207 -4.98 -15.02 -9.09
CA ALA A 207 -3.97 -14.03 -9.42
C ALA A 207 -2.86 -14.02 -8.38
N THR A 208 -1.62 -13.80 -8.81
CA THR A 208 -0.46 -13.83 -7.93
C THR A 208 0.25 -12.48 -7.91
N TYR A 209 0.43 -11.94 -6.71
CA TYR A 209 1.32 -10.85 -6.39
C TYR A 209 2.68 -11.44 -6.04
N LYS A 210 3.69 -11.17 -6.89
CA LYS A 210 5.01 -11.78 -6.78
C LYS A 210 6.02 -10.77 -6.26
N ILE A 211 6.63 -11.06 -5.13
CA ILE A 211 7.60 -10.20 -4.45
C ILE A 211 8.99 -10.85 -4.51
N ASP A 212 9.97 -10.10 -5.03
CA ASP A 212 11.36 -10.52 -5.12
C ASP A 212 12.08 -10.28 -3.79
N TYR A 213 12.03 -9.05 -3.28
CA TYR A 213 12.59 -8.69 -1.98
C TYR A 213 11.86 -7.52 -1.32
N VAL A 214 12.04 -7.42 -0.02
CA VAL A 214 11.85 -6.21 0.77
C VAL A 214 13.16 -5.88 1.47
N ARG A 215 13.60 -4.63 1.42
CA ARG A 215 14.83 -4.14 2.04
C ARG A 215 14.56 -2.89 2.85
N VAL A 216 15.23 -2.79 3.99
CA VAL A 216 15.23 -1.62 4.86
C VAL A 216 16.67 -1.17 5.08
N TYR A 217 16.93 0.10 4.81
CA TYR A 217 18.24 0.75 5.00
C TYR A 217 18.08 1.83 6.06
N GLN A 218 18.90 1.75 7.11
CA GLN A 218 18.94 2.69 8.24
C GLN A 218 20.31 3.34 8.40
#